data_238985d5491353d2da258edb6a202451
#
_entry.id   238985d5491353d2da258edb6a202451
#
_cell.length_a   1.000
_cell.length_b   1.000
_cell.length_c   1.000
_cell.angle_alpha   90.00
_cell.angle_beta   90.00
_cell.angle_gamma   90.00
#
_symmetry.space_group_name_H-M   'P 1'
#
loop_
_entity.id
_entity.type
_entity.pdbx_description
1 polymer ?
#
loop_
_entity_poly.entity_id
_entity_poly.type
_entity_poly.pdbx_seq_one_letter_code
_entity_poly.pdbx_strand_id
1 'polypeptide(L)'
;MIAPDLTVQILSPSTKKQLALADEINALYNSANVCSTFLQRLDALDARMNNYSLILRLNYRGTRILLPGDTNVTGYDGIDPADLRADLFKVGHHGQKDGADEALAKLIRPTAVVCCASSDRRYNSAHPDTMKLLADHGAALYFSDCPPVPGMQIPPHEALRFTVGPNGALDVRYLPASENE
;
A
#
# COMPACT_ATOMS: atom_id res chain seq x y z
N MET A 1 23.40 10.53 -1.56
CA MET A 1 23.85 9.21 -1.04
C MET A 1 22.72 8.66 -0.21
N ILE A 2 22.15 7.54 -0.58
CA ILE A 2 21.17 6.82 0.23
C ILE A 2 21.95 6.27 1.44
N ALA A 3 21.31 6.14 2.60
CA ALA A 3 21.97 5.66 3.83
C ALA A 3 22.71 4.33 3.57
N PRO A 4 23.91 4.12 4.13
CA PRO A 4 24.76 2.96 3.80
C PRO A 4 24.11 1.61 4.07
N ASP A 5 23.18 1.55 5.05
CA ASP A 5 22.49 0.32 5.46
C ASP A 5 21.10 0.17 4.82
N LEU A 6 20.77 1.00 3.82
CA LEU A 6 19.47 0.97 3.14
C LEU A 6 19.59 0.28 1.78
N THR A 7 18.81 -0.78 1.59
CA THR A 7 18.55 -1.35 0.27
C THR A 7 17.12 -1.05 -0.17
N VAL A 8 16.94 -0.78 -1.46
CA VAL A 8 15.65 -0.53 -2.08
C VAL A 8 15.51 -1.48 -3.26
N GLN A 9 14.41 -2.22 -3.27
CA GLN A 9 14.06 -3.16 -4.33
C GLN A 9 12.71 -2.80 -4.91
N ILE A 10 12.58 -2.79 -6.23
CA ILE A 10 11.31 -2.65 -6.94
C ILE A 10 10.77 -4.07 -7.17
N LEU A 11 9.63 -4.38 -6.56
CA LEU A 11 8.99 -5.70 -6.70
C LEU A 11 7.98 -5.73 -7.84
N SER A 12 7.27 -4.64 -8.09
CA SER A 12 6.25 -4.50 -9.14
C SER A 12 6.23 -3.05 -9.65
N PRO A 13 5.80 -2.81 -10.90
CA PRO A 13 5.56 -3.82 -11.93
C PRO A 13 6.88 -4.39 -12.49
N SER A 14 6.88 -5.69 -12.80
CA SER A 14 7.99 -6.30 -13.54
C SER A 14 8.03 -5.79 -14.98
N THR A 15 9.18 -5.85 -15.65
CA THR A 15 9.31 -5.48 -17.07
C THR A 15 8.30 -6.23 -17.93
N LYS A 16 8.08 -7.52 -17.67
CA LYS A 16 7.06 -8.32 -18.37
C LYS A 16 5.66 -7.76 -18.19
N LYS A 17 5.31 -7.34 -16.97
CA LYS A 17 3.99 -6.76 -16.66
C LYS A 17 3.81 -5.41 -17.37
N GLN A 18 4.86 -4.58 -17.40
CA GLN A 18 4.84 -3.29 -18.09
C GLN A 18 4.67 -3.46 -19.61
N LEU A 19 5.41 -4.38 -20.21
CA LEU A 19 5.32 -4.64 -21.66
C LEU A 19 3.93 -5.16 -22.03
N ALA A 20 3.37 -6.10 -21.26
CA ALA A 20 2.03 -6.60 -21.48
C ALA A 20 0.96 -5.50 -21.41
N LEU A 21 1.08 -4.57 -20.47
CA LEU A 21 0.21 -3.40 -20.38
C LEU A 21 0.36 -2.49 -21.61
N ALA A 22 1.58 -2.21 -22.03
CA ALA A 22 1.85 -1.39 -23.21
C ALA A 22 1.26 -2.01 -24.48
N ASP A 23 1.40 -3.32 -24.66
CA ASP A 23 0.81 -4.06 -25.78
C ASP A 23 -0.71 -4.00 -25.75
N GLU A 24 -1.33 -4.14 -24.58
CA GLU A 24 -2.80 -4.05 -24.40
C GLU A 24 -3.31 -2.64 -24.76
N ILE A 25 -2.63 -1.59 -24.28
CA ILE A 25 -2.94 -0.20 -24.61
C ILE A 25 -2.82 0.03 -26.11
N ASN A 26 -1.73 -0.39 -26.74
CA ASN A 26 -1.51 -0.25 -28.17
C ASN A 26 -2.60 -1.00 -28.97
N ALA A 27 -2.95 -2.22 -28.58
CA ALA A 27 -4.00 -2.99 -29.22
C ALA A 27 -5.37 -2.31 -29.11
N LEU A 28 -5.67 -1.70 -27.94
CA LEU A 28 -6.90 -0.96 -27.72
C LEU A 28 -7.00 0.22 -28.68
N TYR A 29 -5.95 1.06 -28.75
CA TYR A 29 -5.96 2.26 -29.60
C TYR A 29 -5.90 1.93 -31.10
N ASN A 30 -5.18 0.89 -31.51
CA ASN A 30 -5.12 0.44 -32.91
C ASN A 30 -6.46 -0.15 -33.40
N SER A 31 -7.30 -0.63 -32.48
CA SER A 31 -8.64 -1.15 -32.80
C SER A 31 -9.74 -0.08 -32.72
N ALA A 32 -9.37 1.16 -32.51
CA ALA A 32 -10.28 2.25 -32.22
C ALA A 32 -11.06 2.73 -33.44
N ASN A 33 -12.16 2.04 -33.75
CA ASN A 33 -13.35 2.75 -34.16
C ASN A 33 -14.06 3.20 -32.88
N VAL A 34 -14.16 4.51 -32.63
CA VAL A 34 -14.78 5.06 -31.41
C VAL A 34 -16.22 4.56 -31.34
N CYS A 35 -16.42 3.49 -30.61
CA CYS A 35 -17.72 2.88 -30.36
C CYS A 35 -17.83 2.58 -28.86
N SER A 36 -19.03 2.27 -28.40
CA SER A 36 -19.28 1.91 -27.00
C SER A 36 -18.33 0.82 -26.46
N THR A 37 -17.91 -0.10 -27.32
CA THR A 37 -16.97 -1.19 -27.00
C THR A 37 -15.56 -0.67 -26.68
N PHE A 38 -15.07 0.37 -27.37
CA PHE A 38 -13.79 0.98 -27.06
C PHE A 38 -13.82 1.63 -25.67
N LEU A 39 -14.85 2.42 -25.38
CA LEU A 39 -14.99 3.06 -24.06
C LEU A 39 -15.10 2.05 -22.95
N GLN A 40 -15.89 0.98 -23.11
CA GLN A 40 -15.99 -0.10 -22.11
C GLN A 40 -14.64 -0.78 -21.84
N ARG A 41 -13.82 -1.00 -22.88
CA ARG A 41 -12.49 -1.59 -22.72
C ARG A 41 -11.52 -0.62 -22.06
N LEU A 42 -11.63 0.69 -22.35
CA LEU A 42 -10.83 1.72 -21.70
C LEU A 42 -11.17 1.81 -20.21
N ASP A 43 -12.46 1.82 -19.86
CA ASP A 43 -12.93 1.81 -18.48
C ASP A 43 -12.44 0.58 -17.72
N ALA A 44 -12.48 -0.60 -18.35
CA ALA A 44 -11.98 -1.84 -17.78
C ALA A 44 -10.45 -1.83 -17.57
N LEU A 45 -9.71 -1.13 -18.43
CA LEU A 45 -8.27 -0.93 -18.26
C LEU A 45 -8.00 0.02 -17.11
N ASP A 46 -8.68 1.16 -17.08
CA ASP A 46 -8.55 2.18 -16.03
C ASP A 46 -8.82 1.61 -14.64
N ALA A 47 -9.88 0.81 -14.50
CA ALA A 47 -10.24 0.14 -13.24
C ALA A 47 -9.12 -0.77 -12.66
N ARG A 48 -8.12 -1.16 -13.49
CA ARG A 48 -6.99 -2.02 -13.09
C ARG A 48 -5.68 -1.27 -12.93
N MET A 49 -5.65 0.02 -13.23
CA MET A 49 -4.38 0.77 -13.28
C MET A 49 -3.64 0.75 -11.93
N ASN A 50 -4.37 0.73 -10.82
CA ASN A 50 -3.77 0.61 -9.50
C ASN A 50 -2.91 -0.66 -9.32
N ASN A 51 -3.21 -1.74 -10.05
CA ASN A 51 -2.42 -2.98 -10.02
C ASN A 51 -1.04 -2.86 -10.69
N TYR A 52 -0.77 -1.72 -11.32
CA TYR A 52 0.54 -1.36 -11.88
C TYR A 52 1.27 -0.32 -11.03
N SER A 53 0.79 -0.04 -9.82
CA SER A 53 1.49 0.80 -8.86
C SER A 53 2.87 0.24 -8.55
N LEU A 54 3.79 1.15 -8.24
CA LEU A 54 5.14 0.79 -7.84
C LEU A 54 5.12 0.16 -6.44
N ILE A 55 5.51 -1.11 -6.34
CA ILE A 55 5.69 -1.79 -5.07
C ILE A 55 7.18 -1.76 -4.71
N LEU A 56 7.50 -1.06 -3.63
CA LEU A 56 8.85 -0.95 -3.12
C LEU A 56 9.03 -1.78 -1.86
N ARG A 57 10.12 -2.53 -1.81
CA ARG A 57 10.64 -3.15 -0.60
C ARG A 57 11.90 -2.41 -0.18
N LEU A 58 11.91 -1.93 1.04
CA LEU A 58 13.09 -1.34 1.66
C LEU A 58 13.57 -2.28 2.77
N ASN A 59 14.88 -2.41 2.91
CA ASN A 59 15.49 -3.02 4.08
C ASN A 59 16.48 -2.02 4.67
N TYR A 60 16.23 -1.63 5.91
CA TYR A 60 17.08 -0.71 6.63
C TYR A 60 17.40 -1.30 8.00
N ARG A 61 18.68 -1.59 8.24
CA ARG A 61 19.16 -2.19 9.48
C ARG A 61 18.40 -3.47 9.88
N GLY A 62 18.01 -4.28 8.90
CA GLY A 62 17.26 -5.50 9.10
C GLY A 62 15.74 -5.32 9.19
N THR A 63 15.22 -4.10 9.31
CA THR A 63 13.79 -3.80 9.27
C THR A 63 13.31 -3.74 7.82
N ARG A 64 12.31 -4.54 7.52
CA ARG A 64 11.70 -4.64 6.18
C ARG A 64 10.48 -3.76 6.12
N ILE A 65 10.42 -2.91 5.11
CA ILE A 65 9.34 -1.96 4.88
C ILE A 65 8.77 -2.23 3.50
N LEU A 66 7.45 -2.42 3.40
CA LEU A 66 6.74 -2.64 2.13
C LEU A 66 5.82 -1.46 1.85
N LEU A 67 6.07 -0.81 0.71
CA LEU A 67 5.32 0.36 0.23
C LEU A 67 4.69 0.05 -1.13
N PRO A 68 3.43 -0.37 -1.19
CA PRO A 68 2.80 -0.84 -2.42
C PRO A 68 2.10 0.26 -3.24
N GLY A 69 2.18 1.51 -2.85
CA GLY A 69 1.36 2.54 -3.49
C GLY A 69 -0.14 2.26 -3.30
N ASP A 70 -0.88 2.34 -4.38
CA ASP A 70 -2.33 2.07 -4.40
C ASP A 70 -2.69 0.70 -5.00
N THR A 71 -1.73 -0.23 -4.92
CA THR A 71 -1.89 -1.59 -5.43
C THR A 71 -3.05 -2.31 -4.72
N ASN A 72 -3.92 -2.95 -5.50
CA ASN A 72 -4.92 -3.90 -5.01
C ASN A 72 -4.28 -5.27 -4.78
N VAL A 73 -4.98 -6.19 -4.13
CA VAL A 73 -4.49 -7.55 -3.83
C VAL A 73 -3.94 -8.24 -5.08
N THR A 74 -4.62 -8.14 -6.23
CA THR A 74 -4.18 -8.77 -7.49
C THR A 74 -2.90 -8.15 -8.07
N GLY A 75 -2.51 -6.96 -7.63
CA GLY A 75 -1.27 -6.33 -8.07
C GLY A 75 0.00 -6.99 -7.54
N TYR A 76 -0.12 -7.83 -6.51
CA TYR A 76 0.99 -8.61 -5.94
C TYR A 76 1.24 -9.94 -6.66
N ASP A 77 0.39 -10.30 -7.63
CA ASP A 77 0.54 -11.54 -8.39
C ASP A 77 1.90 -11.62 -9.08
N GLY A 78 2.55 -12.79 -8.93
CA GLY A 78 3.86 -13.07 -9.52
C GLY A 78 5.06 -12.52 -8.74
N ILE A 79 4.85 -11.88 -7.58
CA ILE A 79 5.95 -11.53 -6.65
C ILE A 79 6.28 -12.76 -5.80
N ASP A 80 7.57 -13.01 -5.59
CA ASP A 80 8.00 -14.08 -4.68
C ASP A 80 7.45 -13.82 -3.27
N PRO A 81 6.73 -14.77 -2.66
CA PRO A 81 6.23 -14.66 -1.29
C PRO A 81 7.29 -14.28 -0.25
N ALA A 82 8.55 -14.70 -0.46
CA ALA A 82 9.66 -14.34 0.43
C ALA A 82 9.99 -12.84 0.40
N ASP A 83 9.72 -12.18 -0.72
CA ASP A 83 9.93 -10.74 -0.88
C ASP A 83 8.82 -9.88 -0.29
N LEU A 84 7.64 -10.46 -0.03
CA LEU A 84 6.50 -9.74 0.54
C LEU A 84 6.60 -9.57 2.05
N ARG A 85 7.40 -10.39 2.75
CA ARG A 85 7.49 -10.27 4.20
C ARG A 85 8.01 -8.91 4.64
N ALA A 86 7.28 -8.24 5.52
CA ALA A 86 7.61 -6.90 6.01
C ALA A 86 7.30 -6.75 7.51
N ASP A 87 8.08 -5.90 8.18
CA ASP A 87 7.87 -5.52 9.57
C ASP A 87 6.97 -4.27 9.64
N LEU A 88 7.13 -3.34 8.68
CA LEU A 88 6.23 -2.21 8.44
C LEU A 88 5.58 -2.34 7.06
N PHE A 89 4.27 -2.26 7.01
CA PHE A 89 3.48 -2.32 5.79
C PHE A 89 2.60 -1.08 5.64
N LYS A 90 2.79 -0.29 4.56
CA LYS A 90 1.74 0.63 4.13
C LYS A 90 0.64 -0.19 3.47
N VAL A 91 -0.57 -0.19 4.01
CA VAL A 91 -1.65 -0.90 3.34
C VAL A 91 -1.92 -0.32 1.96
N GLY A 92 -2.13 -1.19 0.97
CA GLY A 92 -2.44 -0.79 -0.39
C GLY A 92 -3.75 -0.03 -0.50
N HIS A 93 -3.93 0.74 -1.57
CA HIS A 93 -5.17 1.41 -1.94
C HIS A 93 -5.87 2.13 -0.77
N HIS A 94 -5.10 2.89 0.01
CA HIS A 94 -5.59 3.63 1.19
C HIS A 94 -6.37 2.77 2.20
N GLY A 95 -6.11 1.46 2.25
CA GLY A 95 -6.84 0.52 3.11
C GLY A 95 -8.29 0.30 2.70
N GLN A 96 -8.64 0.48 1.42
CA GLN A 96 -9.94 0.05 0.90
C GLN A 96 -10.10 -1.48 1.03
N LYS A 97 -11.29 -1.99 0.75
CA LYS A 97 -11.62 -3.41 0.92
C LYS A 97 -10.72 -4.36 0.14
N ASP A 98 -10.19 -3.90 -0.98
CA ASP A 98 -9.28 -4.63 -1.87
C ASP A 98 -7.79 -4.34 -1.63
N GLY A 99 -7.47 -3.53 -0.63
CA GLY A 99 -6.09 -3.18 -0.27
C GLY A 99 -5.33 -4.28 0.46
N ALA A 100 -6.02 -5.23 1.08
CA ALA A 100 -5.46 -6.44 1.69
C ALA A 100 -6.53 -7.51 1.85
N ASP A 101 -6.10 -8.78 1.80
CA ASP A 101 -6.90 -9.94 2.11
C ASP A 101 -6.17 -10.90 3.06
N GLU A 102 -6.83 -11.97 3.45
CA GLU A 102 -6.32 -13.00 4.37
C GLU A 102 -5.02 -13.65 3.86
N ALA A 103 -4.92 -13.92 2.56
CA ALA A 103 -3.75 -14.54 1.96
C ALA A 103 -2.55 -13.58 2.01
N LEU A 104 -2.76 -12.32 1.63
CA LEU A 104 -1.73 -11.29 1.64
C LEU A 104 -1.26 -10.97 3.06
N ALA A 105 -2.17 -10.85 4.03
CA ALA A 105 -1.84 -10.63 5.43
C ALA A 105 -0.95 -11.75 6.00
N LYS A 106 -1.23 -13.01 5.64
CA LYS A 106 -0.41 -14.18 6.02
C LYS A 106 0.97 -14.19 5.37
N LEU A 107 1.11 -13.66 4.17
CA LEU A 107 2.40 -13.57 3.47
C LEU A 107 3.26 -12.43 4.05
N ILE A 108 2.69 -11.24 4.21
CA ILE A 108 3.41 -10.05 4.69
C ILE A 108 3.76 -10.19 6.18
N ARG A 109 2.82 -10.62 7.02
CA ARG A 109 2.96 -10.73 8.49
C ARG A 109 3.54 -9.47 9.13
N PRO A 110 2.93 -8.31 8.93
CA PRO A 110 3.46 -7.07 9.45
C PRO A 110 3.29 -7.00 10.98
N THR A 111 4.24 -6.38 11.66
CA THR A 111 4.08 -6.00 13.08
C THR A 111 3.47 -4.60 13.21
N ALA A 112 3.70 -3.75 12.23
CA ALA A 112 3.11 -2.42 12.13
C ALA A 112 2.51 -2.19 10.73
N VAL A 113 1.33 -1.61 10.69
CA VAL A 113 0.64 -1.22 9.46
C VAL A 113 0.34 0.26 9.52
N VAL A 114 0.64 0.98 8.44
CA VAL A 114 0.19 2.36 8.27
C VAL A 114 -0.87 2.43 7.18
N CYS A 115 -2.02 3.03 7.52
CA CYS A 115 -3.10 3.35 6.60
C CYS A 115 -3.07 4.85 6.28
N CYS A 116 -2.79 5.19 5.04
CA CYS A 116 -2.82 6.57 4.55
C CYS A 116 -4.23 6.88 4.07
N ALA A 117 -5.12 7.24 5.00
CA ALA A 117 -6.53 7.56 4.74
C ALA A 117 -6.86 8.93 5.31
N SER A 118 -7.78 9.64 4.67
CA SER A 118 -8.29 10.93 5.17
C SER A 118 -9.36 10.74 6.25
N SER A 119 -9.55 11.75 7.09
CA SER A 119 -10.56 11.75 8.15
C SER A 119 -11.99 11.58 7.64
N ASP A 120 -12.29 12.03 6.42
CA ASP A 120 -13.59 11.86 5.77
C ASP A 120 -13.77 10.50 5.09
N ARG A 121 -12.75 9.63 5.16
CA ARG A 121 -12.75 8.29 4.56
C ARG A 121 -13.18 8.27 3.09
N ARG A 122 -12.72 9.22 2.31
CA ARG A 122 -13.01 9.26 0.86
C ARG A 122 -12.74 7.90 0.22
N TYR A 123 -13.59 7.55 -0.75
CA TYR A 123 -13.51 6.31 -1.52
C TYR A 123 -13.53 5.04 -0.65
N ASN A 124 -14.18 5.06 0.53
CA ASN A 124 -14.16 3.97 1.50
C ASN A 124 -12.75 3.58 1.99
N SER A 125 -11.84 4.55 2.07
CA SER A 125 -10.51 4.36 2.67
C SER A 125 -10.60 3.95 4.13
N ALA A 126 -9.56 3.34 4.68
CA ALA A 126 -9.55 2.75 6.02
C ALA A 126 -10.80 1.87 6.26
N HIS A 127 -11.06 0.93 5.32
CA HIS A 127 -12.25 0.08 5.38
C HIS A 127 -12.23 -0.76 6.66
N PRO A 128 -13.31 -0.79 7.46
CA PRO A 128 -13.33 -1.49 8.75
C PRO A 128 -12.91 -2.95 8.69
N ASP A 129 -13.38 -3.69 7.67
CA ASP A 129 -13.03 -5.11 7.51
C ASP A 129 -11.55 -5.29 7.23
N THR A 130 -10.94 -4.44 6.40
CA THR A 130 -9.51 -4.47 6.07
C THR A 130 -8.66 -4.14 7.31
N MET A 131 -9.06 -3.11 8.07
CA MET A 131 -8.37 -2.74 9.30
C MET A 131 -8.49 -3.85 10.34
N LYS A 132 -9.70 -4.39 10.53
CA LYS A 132 -9.93 -5.52 11.44
C LYS A 132 -9.11 -6.75 11.06
N LEU A 133 -9.09 -7.12 9.79
CA LEU A 133 -8.30 -8.23 9.26
C LEU A 133 -6.83 -8.09 9.66
N LEU A 134 -6.21 -6.94 9.40
CA LEU A 134 -4.81 -6.71 9.71
C LEU A 134 -4.52 -6.71 11.21
N ALA A 135 -5.43 -6.16 12.03
CA ALA A 135 -5.34 -6.23 13.49
C ALA A 135 -5.47 -7.66 14.02
N ASP A 136 -6.40 -8.46 13.49
CA ASP A 136 -6.60 -9.87 13.86
C ASP A 136 -5.34 -10.72 13.52
N HIS A 137 -4.54 -10.31 12.55
CA HIS A 137 -3.23 -10.89 12.24
C HIS A 137 -2.07 -10.35 13.10
N GLY A 138 -2.37 -9.58 14.15
CA GLY A 138 -1.42 -9.13 15.17
C GLY A 138 -0.67 -7.85 14.80
N ALA A 139 -1.08 -7.12 13.76
CA ALA A 139 -0.47 -5.86 13.41
C ALA A 139 -0.96 -4.71 14.29
N ALA A 140 -0.05 -3.85 14.76
CA ALA A 140 -0.40 -2.55 15.30
C ALA A 140 -0.77 -1.60 14.15
N LEU A 141 -1.93 -0.94 14.25
CA LEU A 141 -2.43 -0.07 13.19
C LEU A 141 -2.14 1.40 13.49
N TYR A 142 -1.65 2.11 12.49
CA TYR A 142 -1.37 3.54 12.53
C TYR A 142 -2.03 4.23 11.33
N PHE A 143 -2.42 5.48 11.51
CA PHE A 143 -3.16 6.23 10.49
C PHE A 143 -2.51 7.58 10.24
N SER A 144 -2.44 8.00 8.99
CA SER A 144 -1.85 9.29 8.60
C SER A 144 -2.74 10.50 8.93
N ASP A 145 -4.01 10.26 9.22
CA ASP A 145 -5.03 11.22 9.65
C ASP A 145 -5.95 10.50 10.65
N CYS A 146 -7.06 11.07 11.04
CA CYS A 146 -7.97 10.54 12.05
C CYS A 146 -9.28 9.98 11.45
N PRO A 147 -9.24 8.95 10.58
CA PRO A 147 -10.47 8.38 10.04
C PRO A 147 -11.29 7.70 11.15
N PRO A 148 -12.62 7.83 11.12
CA PRO A 148 -13.49 7.16 12.10
C PRO A 148 -13.58 5.66 11.81
N VAL A 149 -12.64 4.88 12.34
CA VAL A 149 -12.63 3.41 12.23
C VAL A 149 -13.25 2.81 13.49
N PRO A 150 -14.31 1.98 13.37
CA PRO A 150 -14.96 1.38 14.52
C PRO A 150 -14.00 0.60 15.43
N GLY A 151 -14.07 0.83 16.73
CA GLY A 151 -13.23 0.15 17.71
C GLY A 151 -11.79 0.67 17.82
N MET A 152 -11.42 1.70 17.08
CA MET A 152 -10.10 2.31 17.13
C MET A 152 -10.16 3.73 17.72
N GLN A 153 -9.19 4.03 18.57
CA GLN A 153 -8.97 5.39 19.07
C GLN A 153 -7.68 5.92 18.48
N ILE A 154 -7.80 6.86 17.55
CA ILE A 154 -6.66 7.51 16.90
C ILE A 154 -6.46 8.85 17.60
N PRO A 155 -5.29 9.12 18.22
CA PRO A 155 -5.04 10.40 18.86
C PRO A 155 -4.98 11.51 17.80
N PRO A 156 -5.43 12.74 18.10
CA PRO A 156 -5.21 13.88 17.22
C PRO A 156 -3.73 14.09 16.94
N HIS A 157 -3.36 14.24 15.68
CA HIS A 157 -1.96 14.41 15.26
C HIS A 157 -1.90 15.08 13.89
N GLU A 158 -0.73 15.63 13.55
CA GLU A 158 -0.43 16.18 12.23
C GLU A 158 0.48 15.27 11.40
N ALA A 159 1.25 14.41 12.06
CA ALA A 159 2.14 13.49 11.36
C ALA A 159 2.38 12.19 12.13
N LEU A 160 2.81 11.17 11.40
CA LEU A 160 3.37 9.94 11.93
C LEU A 160 4.87 9.91 11.68
N ARG A 161 5.63 9.56 12.71
CA ARG A 161 7.06 9.31 12.58
C ARG A 161 7.38 7.84 12.85
N PHE A 162 7.99 7.20 11.86
CA PHE A 162 8.58 5.87 11.97
C PHE A 162 10.09 6.01 12.11
N THR A 163 10.66 5.42 13.14
CA THR A 163 12.10 5.47 13.41
C THR A 163 12.63 4.05 13.50
N VAL A 164 13.66 3.74 12.71
CA VAL A 164 14.37 2.46 12.79
C VAL A 164 15.66 2.69 13.59
N GLY A 165 15.73 2.08 14.75
CA GLY A 165 16.89 2.15 15.64
C GLY A 165 18.12 1.41 15.10
N PRO A 166 19.28 1.55 15.76
CA PRO A 166 20.53 0.90 15.33
C PRO A 166 20.44 -0.63 15.28
N ASN A 167 19.59 -1.21 16.12
CA ASN A 167 19.32 -2.67 16.20
C ASN A 167 18.13 -3.14 15.33
N GLY A 168 17.62 -2.29 14.45
CA GLY A 168 16.45 -2.59 13.64
C GLY A 168 15.10 -2.45 14.37
N ALA A 169 15.07 -2.01 15.63
CA ALA A 169 13.81 -1.79 16.33
C ALA A 169 13.00 -0.65 15.70
N LEU A 170 11.73 -0.91 15.44
CA LEU A 170 10.79 0.07 14.89
C LEU A 170 10.08 0.80 16.04
N ASP A 171 10.22 2.13 16.10
CA ASP A 171 9.46 3.02 16.97
C ASP A 171 8.51 3.85 16.13
N VAL A 172 7.25 3.98 16.58
CA VAL A 172 6.22 4.74 15.88
C VAL A 172 5.59 5.74 16.82
N ARG A 173 5.51 6.99 16.38
CA ARG A 173 4.93 8.08 17.19
C ARG A 173 3.99 8.94 16.37
N TYR A 174 2.84 9.23 16.96
CA TYR A 174 1.99 10.33 16.54
C TYR A 174 2.61 11.64 17.00
N LEU A 175 2.79 12.57 16.08
CA LEU A 175 3.30 13.91 16.39
C LEU A 175 2.12 14.88 16.45
N PRO A 176 1.89 15.54 17.60
CA PRO A 176 0.84 16.54 17.73
C PRO A 176 1.12 17.75 16.84
N ALA A 177 0.08 18.55 16.58
CA ALA A 177 0.26 19.88 16.02
C ALA A 177 1.27 20.65 16.85
N SER A 178 2.22 21.30 16.19
CA SER A 178 3.05 22.27 16.89
C SER A 178 2.11 23.39 17.37
N GLU A 179 2.01 23.59 18.68
CA GLU A 179 1.43 24.82 19.19
C GLU A 179 2.25 25.95 18.59
N ASN A 180 1.64 26.69 17.65
CA ASN A 180 2.25 27.92 17.14
C ASN A 180 2.34 28.90 18.31
N GLU A 181 3.55 29.07 18.85
CA GLU A 181 3.88 30.19 19.68
C GLU A 181 3.85 31.51 18.87
#